data_776030215a53a55f4fd044ee30c8ef40
#
_entry.id   776030215a53a55f4fd044ee30c8ef40
#
_cell.length_a   1.000
_cell.length_b   1.000
_cell.length_c   1.000
_cell.angle_alpha   90.00
_cell.angle_beta   90.00
_cell.angle_gamma   90.00
#
_symmetry.space_group_name_H-M   'P 1'
#
loop_
_entity.id
_entity.type
_entity.pdbx_description
1 polymer ?
#
loop_
_entity_poly.entity_id
_entity_poly.type
_entity_poly.pdbx_seq_one_letter_code
_entity_poly.pdbx_strand_id
1 'polypeptide(L)'
;MKFKLLSILITIIFISPFNLQSFSNKDSITNHLEWRSIGPDRGGRSIAVSGSSSRINEYYFGAVGGGLWKTIDGGQTWKPVTDGQLKSSSVGAVAVSNSNPDVVYIGMGETELRGNIMQGDGVYKSIDAGKTWEHVGLEETQAISKIRVHPTNPDVVYVAALGHPYGENPERGVFKSTDGGKNWNKILFKSTKAGAIDLVMDANNPDVLYSTFWQVY
;
A
#
# COMPACT_ATOMS: atom_id res chain seq x y z
N MET A 1 -58.48 41.86 50.03
CA MET A 1 -57.18 41.34 49.56
C MET A 1 -57.42 39.94 48.99
N LYS A 2 -57.44 39.79 47.64
CA LYS A 2 -57.73 38.51 47.00
C LYS A 2 -56.38 37.95 46.48
N PHE A 3 -55.91 36.85 47.07
CA PHE A 3 -54.76 36.12 46.55
C PHE A 3 -55.17 35.26 45.35
N LYS A 4 -54.56 35.50 44.18
CA LYS A 4 -54.68 34.62 43.01
C LYS A 4 -53.63 33.52 43.12
N LEU A 5 -54.08 32.28 43.25
CA LEU A 5 -53.22 31.12 43.08
C LEU A 5 -52.86 30.97 41.60
N LEU A 6 -51.57 31.03 41.32
CA LEU A 6 -51.03 30.76 40.01
C LEU A 6 -50.71 29.24 39.93
N SER A 7 -51.51 28.51 39.16
CA SER A 7 -51.32 27.08 38.93
C SER A 7 -50.23 26.89 37.87
N ILE A 8 -49.06 26.37 38.28
CA ILE A 8 -47.97 25.99 37.40
C ILE A 8 -48.24 24.56 36.91
N LEU A 9 -48.60 24.47 35.63
CA LEU A 9 -48.77 23.17 34.93
C LEU A 9 -47.36 22.67 34.54
N ILE A 10 -46.84 21.67 35.24
CA ILE A 10 -45.58 21.00 34.90
C ILE A 10 -45.91 19.95 33.83
N THR A 11 -45.53 20.24 32.59
CA THR A 11 -45.62 19.28 31.49
C THR A 11 -44.41 18.34 31.59
N ILE A 12 -44.63 17.14 32.06
CA ILE A 12 -43.61 16.08 32.06
C ILE A 12 -43.53 15.54 30.62
N ILE A 13 -42.44 15.93 29.91
CA ILE A 13 -42.12 15.31 28.60
C ILE A 13 -41.51 13.94 28.89
N PHE A 14 -42.27 12.90 28.63
CA PHE A 14 -41.76 11.54 28.59
C PHE A 14 -40.79 11.42 27.38
N ILE A 15 -39.49 11.55 27.64
CA ILE A 15 -38.48 11.12 26.69
C ILE A 15 -38.43 9.60 26.78
N SER A 16 -39.12 8.92 25.84
CA SER A 16 -38.95 7.49 25.68
C SER A 16 -37.48 7.25 25.27
N PRO A 17 -36.76 6.32 25.96
CA PRO A 17 -35.44 5.95 25.51
C PRO A 17 -35.59 5.32 24.15
N PHE A 18 -35.09 6.01 23.10
CA PHE A 18 -34.85 5.39 21.80
C PHE A 18 -33.86 4.25 22.06
N ASN A 19 -34.36 3.02 22.13
CA ASN A 19 -33.52 1.85 22.04
C ASN A 19 -32.90 1.85 20.63
N LEU A 20 -31.70 2.40 20.51
CA LEU A 20 -30.80 2.08 19.44
C LEU A 20 -30.45 0.60 19.56
N GLN A 21 -31.31 -0.26 19.06
CA GLN A 21 -30.90 -1.61 18.74
C GLN A 21 -29.83 -1.47 17.64
N SER A 22 -28.59 -1.61 18.07
CA SER A 22 -27.53 -1.90 17.13
C SER A 22 -27.97 -3.18 16.41
N PHE A 23 -28.22 -3.07 15.11
CA PHE A 23 -28.37 -4.23 14.26
C PHE A 23 -27.02 -4.94 14.24
N SER A 24 -26.76 -5.76 15.23
CA SER A 24 -25.74 -6.77 15.18
C SER A 24 -26.22 -7.79 14.17
N ASN A 25 -25.75 -7.65 12.95
CA ASN A 25 -25.95 -8.65 11.91
C ASN A 25 -25.14 -9.89 12.32
N LYS A 26 -25.73 -10.75 13.17
CA LYS A 26 -25.13 -11.96 13.72
C LYS A 26 -24.76 -13.01 12.66
N ASP A 27 -25.22 -12.82 11.43
CA ASP A 27 -24.97 -13.72 10.30
C ASP A 27 -23.93 -13.16 9.29
N SER A 28 -23.06 -12.27 9.75
CA SER A 28 -21.96 -11.79 8.93
C SER A 28 -21.00 -12.94 8.61
N ILE A 29 -20.60 -13.03 7.35
CA ILE A 29 -19.52 -13.93 6.87
C ILE A 29 -18.27 -13.82 7.76
N THR A 30 -18.08 -12.69 8.41
CA THR A 30 -16.95 -12.41 9.31
C THR A 30 -17.04 -13.09 10.68
N ASN A 31 -18.18 -13.64 11.08
CA ASN A 31 -18.34 -14.26 12.42
C ASN A 31 -17.48 -15.51 12.64
N HIS A 32 -16.99 -16.10 11.54
CA HIS A 32 -16.10 -17.27 11.55
C HIS A 32 -14.64 -16.92 11.31
N LEU A 33 -14.33 -15.62 11.15
CA LEU A 33 -12.95 -15.16 10.94
C LEU A 33 -12.30 -14.86 12.30
N GLU A 34 -11.12 -15.43 12.48
CA GLU A 34 -10.27 -15.18 13.65
C GLU A 34 -8.96 -14.55 13.22
N TRP A 35 -8.50 -13.58 14.02
CA TRP A 35 -7.20 -12.98 13.80
C TRP A 35 -6.10 -13.94 14.22
N ARG A 36 -5.15 -14.18 13.32
CA ARG A 36 -3.96 -14.99 13.56
C ARG A 36 -2.71 -14.20 13.21
N SER A 37 -1.73 -14.18 14.10
CA SER A 37 -0.41 -13.65 13.75
C SER A 37 0.24 -14.58 12.72
N ILE A 38 0.70 -14.02 11.61
CA ILE A 38 1.37 -14.77 10.54
C ILE A 38 2.83 -14.34 10.36
N GLY A 39 3.35 -13.51 11.28
CA GLY A 39 4.73 -13.02 11.19
C GLY A 39 4.98 -12.08 10.01
N PRO A 40 6.25 -11.88 9.63
CA PRO A 40 7.45 -12.37 10.32
C PRO A 40 7.65 -11.76 11.70
N ASP A 41 8.23 -12.51 12.62
CA ASP A 41 8.53 -12.05 13.98
C ASP A 41 9.77 -11.17 14.00
N ARG A 42 9.62 -9.95 13.51
CA ARG A 42 10.67 -8.93 13.50
C ARG A 42 10.13 -7.57 13.92
N GLY A 43 10.97 -6.79 14.57
CA GLY A 43 10.68 -5.39 14.88
C GLY A 43 10.81 -4.49 13.65
N GLY A 44 10.26 -3.28 13.75
CA GLY A 44 10.36 -2.24 12.73
C GLY A 44 9.08 -2.07 11.91
N ARG A 45 9.17 -1.19 10.92
CA ARG A 45 8.05 -0.81 10.07
C ARG A 45 7.88 -1.77 8.92
N SER A 46 6.62 -2.06 8.58
CA SER A 46 6.28 -2.77 7.37
C SER A 46 5.24 -1.94 6.61
N ILE A 47 5.47 -1.74 5.33
CA ILE A 47 4.69 -0.82 4.52
C ILE A 47 4.24 -1.44 3.19
N ALA A 48 4.70 -2.64 2.89
CA ALA A 48 4.37 -3.30 1.65
C ALA A 48 3.97 -4.76 1.88
N VAL A 49 2.89 -5.19 1.24
CA VAL A 49 2.43 -6.58 1.23
C VAL A 49 1.81 -6.89 -0.12
N SER A 50 2.07 -8.10 -0.63
CA SER A 50 1.46 -8.60 -1.87
C SER A 50 1.41 -10.12 -1.90
N GLY A 51 0.54 -10.65 -2.74
CA GLY A 51 0.42 -12.06 -3.06
C GLY A 51 -0.32 -12.25 -4.37
N SER A 52 -0.52 -13.48 -4.79
CA SER A 52 -1.27 -13.83 -6.00
C SER A 52 -2.34 -14.86 -5.68
N SER A 53 -3.52 -14.71 -6.27
CA SER A 53 -4.62 -15.67 -6.14
C SER A 53 -4.29 -17.06 -6.69
N SER A 54 -3.31 -17.17 -7.60
CA SER A 54 -2.85 -18.46 -8.14
C SER A 54 -1.90 -19.22 -7.22
N ARG A 55 -1.36 -18.58 -6.17
CA ARG A 55 -0.48 -19.16 -5.16
C ARG A 55 -0.94 -18.77 -3.77
N ILE A 56 -2.01 -19.40 -3.31
CA ILE A 56 -2.79 -19.01 -2.11
C ILE A 56 -2.02 -18.99 -0.79
N ASN A 57 -0.87 -19.67 -0.72
CA ASN A 57 -0.01 -19.68 0.47
C ASN A 57 1.27 -18.84 0.29
N GLU A 58 1.43 -18.18 -0.87
CA GLU A 58 2.62 -17.38 -1.17
C GLU A 58 2.31 -15.89 -0.96
N TYR A 59 3.08 -15.27 -0.07
CA TYR A 59 2.98 -13.84 0.23
C TYR A 59 4.36 -13.22 0.35
N TYR A 60 4.39 -11.92 0.09
CA TYR A 60 5.57 -11.08 0.23
C TYR A 60 5.28 -9.96 1.22
N PHE A 61 6.29 -9.60 1.99
CA PHE A 61 6.24 -8.60 3.04
C PHE A 61 7.47 -7.71 2.93
N GLY A 62 7.26 -6.42 2.64
CA GLY A 62 8.32 -5.42 2.52
C GLY A 62 8.52 -4.67 3.83
N ALA A 63 9.77 -4.57 4.24
CA ALA A 63 10.16 -3.94 5.48
C ALA A 63 11.10 -2.74 5.25
N VAL A 64 10.92 -1.70 6.05
CA VAL A 64 11.85 -0.58 6.09
C VAL A 64 13.15 -1.02 6.75
N GLY A 65 14.26 -0.93 6.01
CA GLY A 65 15.55 -1.39 6.48
C GLY A 65 15.69 -2.89 6.71
N GLY A 66 14.77 -3.69 6.12
CA GLY A 66 14.78 -5.15 6.32
C GLY A 66 14.52 -5.96 5.05
N GLY A 67 14.56 -5.32 3.89
CA GLY A 67 14.37 -5.97 2.60
C GLY A 67 12.97 -6.58 2.40
N LEU A 68 12.88 -7.54 1.51
CA LEU A 68 11.68 -8.30 1.21
C LEU A 68 11.73 -9.69 1.82
N TRP A 69 10.66 -10.06 2.47
CA TRP A 69 10.46 -11.39 3.05
C TRP A 69 9.38 -12.14 2.28
N LYS A 70 9.54 -13.44 2.14
CA LYS A 70 8.61 -14.34 1.44
C LYS A 70 8.21 -15.51 2.32
N THR A 71 6.92 -15.86 2.28
CA THR A 71 6.37 -17.11 2.78
C THR A 71 5.79 -17.93 1.62
N ILE A 72 5.80 -19.24 1.75
CA ILE A 72 5.16 -20.19 0.82
C ILE A 72 4.21 -21.16 1.54
N ASP A 73 4.01 -20.95 2.83
CA ASP A 73 3.23 -21.81 3.73
C ASP A 73 2.16 -21.04 4.50
N GLY A 74 1.68 -19.93 3.95
CA GLY A 74 0.64 -19.10 4.54
C GLY A 74 1.09 -18.33 5.78
N GLY A 75 2.40 -18.01 5.88
CA GLY A 75 2.97 -17.22 6.95
C GLY A 75 3.46 -18.03 8.16
N GLN A 76 3.56 -19.36 8.04
CA GLN A 76 4.15 -20.18 9.10
C GLN A 76 5.66 -19.99 9.18
N THR A 77 6.31 -19.86 8.02
CA THR A 77 7.74 -19.53 7.94
C THR A 77 7.97 -18.36 6.96
N TRP A 78 8.99 -17.56 7.23
CA TRP A 78 9.38 -16.43 6.39
C TRP A 78 10.88 -16.49 6.11
N LYS A 79 11.26 -16.18 4.87
CA LYS A 79 12.66 -16.12 4.44
C LYS A 79 12.95 -14.78 3.78
N PRO A 80 14.07 -14.11 4.08
CA PRO A 80 14.51 -12.95 3.32
C PRO A 80 14.87 -13.40 1.89
N VAL A 81 14.47 -12.59 0.90
CA VAL A 81 14.68 -12.93 -0.52
C VAL A 81 15.39 -11.84 -1.30
N THR A 82 15.94 -10.84 -0.60
CA THR A 82 16.65 -9.71 -1.24
C THR A 82 18.05 -9.48 -0.68
N ASP A 83 18.49 -10.27 0.30
CA ASP A 83 19.77 -10.10 0.95
C ASP A 83 20.94 -10.22 -0.04
N GLY A 84 21.80 -9.20 -0.06
CA GLY A 84 22.96 -9.15 -0.95
C GLY A 84 22.65 -8.82 -2.42
N GLN A 85 21.37 -8.54 -2.77
CA GLN A 85 20.97 -8.29 -4.16
C GLN A 85 20.51 -6.85 -4.42
N LEU A 86 20.18 -6.10 -3.37
CA LEU A 86 19.69 -4.72 -3.48
C LEU A 86 20.72 -3.75 -2.93
N LYS A 87 20.77 -2.53 -3.49
CA LYS A 87 21.60 -1.43 -2.96
C LYS A 87 20.97 -0.75 -1.75
N SER A 88 19.64 -0.67 -1.69
CA SER A 88 18.88 -0.15 -0.55
C SER A 88 18.14 -1.28 0.16
N SER A 89 17.94 -1.17 1.46
CA SER A 89 17.24 -2.17 2.26
C SER A 89 15.79 -1.83 2.59
N SER A 90 15.29 -0.68 2.13
CA SER A 90 13.92 -0.24 2.41
C SER A 90 12.99 -0.57 1.25
N VAL A 91 12.09 -1.52 1.43
CA VAL A 91 11.06 -1.88 0.44
C VAL A 91 9.77 -1.15 0.77
N GLY A 92 9.42 -0.15 -0.05
CA GLY A 92 8.25 0.72 0.10
C GLY A 92 6.99 0.17 -0.56
N ALA A 93 7.15 -0.60 -1.63
CA ALA A 93 6.05 -1.20 -2.36
C ALA A 93 6.42 -2.58 -2.87
N VAL A 94 5.46 -3.49 -2.98
CA VAL A 94 5.60 -4.78 -3.63
C VAL A 94 4.35 -5.10 -4.44
N ALA A 95 4.52 -5.67 -5.63
CA ALA A 95 3.43 -6.14 -6.47
C ALA A 95 3.79 -7.44 -7.16
N VAL A 96 2.95 -8.45 -6.97
CA VAL A 96 3.02 -9.73 -7.69
C VAL A 96 2.08 -9.66 -8.89
N SER A 97 2.54 -10.09 -10.05
CA SER A 97 1.70 -10.17 -11.24
C SER A 97 0.64 -11.28 -11.08
N ASN A 98 -0.62 -10.93 -11.37
CA ASN A 98 -1.70 -11.92 -11.35
C ASN A 98 -1.63 -12.91 -12.51
N SER A 99 -1.16 -12.45 -13.69
CA SER A 99 -1.04 -13.30 -14.89
C SER A 99 0.19 -14.21 -14.86
N ASN A 100 1.23 -13.81 -14.13
CA ASN A 100 2.44 -14.61 -13.96
C ASN A 100 3.05 -14.34 -12.57
N PRO A 101 2.77 -15.18 -11.55
CA PRO A 101 3.24 -14.96 -10.19
C PRO A 101 4.76 -15.12 -9.99
N ASP A 102 5.50 -15.54 -11.02
CA ASP A 102 6.97 -15.47 -11.00
C ASP A 102 7.49 -14.04 -11.20
N VAL A 103 6.66 -13.15 -11.76
CA VAL A 103 7.01 -11.75 -11.94
C VAL A 103 6.59 -10.94 -10.72
N VAL A 104 7.58 -10.38 -10.05
CA VAL A 104 7.42 -9.54 -8.86
C VAL A 104 8.18 -8.24 -9.04
N TYR A 105 7.53 -7.13 -8.73
CA TYR A 105 8.16 -5.80 -8.69
C TYR A 105 8.23 -5.31 -7.26
N ILE A 106 9.34 -4.67 -6.91
CA ILE A 106 9.48 -3.92 -5.66
C ILE A 106 9.90 -2.48 -5.95
N GLY A 107 9.32 -1.56 -5.20
CA GLY A 107 9.68 -0.15 -5.19
C GLY A 107 10.36 0.18 -3.89
N MET A 108 11.48 0.87 -3.99
CA MET A 108 12.35 1.13 -2.85
C MET A 108 12.03 2.46 -2.18
N GLY A 109 12.44 2.58 -0.91
CA GLY A 109 12.28 3.77 -0.10
C GLY A 109 11.16 3.67 0.93
N GLU A 110 11.00 4.74 1.70
CA GLU A 110 9.96 4.86 2.74
C GLU A 110 9.12 6.11 2.47
N THR A 111 7.80 5.97 2.50
CA THR A 111 6.84 7.05 2.25
C THR A 111 6.09 7.50 3.51
N GLU A 112 6.21 6.79 4.62
CA GLU A 112 5.69 7.18 5.93
C GLU A 112 6.63 8.18 6.59
N LEU A 113 6.47 9.45 6.21
CA LEU A 113 7.43 10.51 6.52
C LEU A 113 7.54 10.83 8.00
N ARG A 114 8.78 10.95 8.43
CA ARG A 114 9.22 11.42 9.75
C ARG A 114 10.68 11.85 9.67
N GLY A 115 11.31 12.17 10.78
CA GLY A 115 12.70 12.65 10.81
C GLY A 115 13.78 11.67 10.39
N ASN A 116 13.46 10.39 10.17
CA ASN A 116 14.44 9.32 9.88
C ASN A 116 13.93 8.32 8.84
N ILE A 117 13.49 8.77 7.69
CA ILE A 117 13.10 7.90 6.58
C ILE A 117 14.32 7.29 5.90
N MET A 118 14.14 6.10 5.33
CA MET A 118 15.17 5.45 4.52
C MET A 118 14.91 5.68 3.04
N GLN A 119 15.94 6.14 2.34
CA GLN A 119 15.91 6.34 0.90
C GLN A 119 15.97 5.02 0.15
N GLY A 120 15.24 4.97 -0.95
CA GLY A 120 15.33 3.92 -1.95
C GLY A 120 16.13 4.36 -3.16
N ASP A 121 16.23 3.47 -4.12
CA ASP A 121 17.00 3.64 -5.36
C ASP A 121 16.22 3.14 -6.59
N GLY A 122 14.89 3.26 -6.57
CA GLY A 122 14.05 2.96 -7.72
C GLY A 122 13.33 1.63 -7.64
N VAL A 123 13.21 0.95 -8.76
CA VAL A 123 12.42 -0.28 -8.93
C VAL A 123 13.33 -1.47 -9.23
N TYR A 124 13.03 -2.59 -8.60
CA TYR A 124 13.61 -3.89 -8.95
C TYR A 124 12.52 -4.84 -9.43
N LYS A 125 12.89 -5.75 -10.34
CA LYS A 125 12.05 -6.81 -10.90
C LYS A 125 12.68 -8.16 -10.65
N SER A 126 11.85 -9.13 -10.28
CA SER A 126 12.16 -10.55 -10.33
C SER A 126 11.29 -11.23 -11.37
N ILE A 127 11.80 -12.28 -12.02
CA ILE A 127 11.06 -13.14 -12.96
C ILE A 127 11.06 -14.60 -12.51
N ASP A 128 11.50 -14.86 -11.31
CA ASP A 128 11.66 -16.20 -10.71
C ASP A 128 11.10 -16.28 -9.28
N ALA A 129 10.02 -15.51 -9.03
CA ALA A 129 9.35 -15.45 -7.74
C ALA A 129 10.25 -14.99 -6.59
N GLY A 130 11.11 -14.00 -6.86
CA GLY A 130 11.95 -13.36 -5.85
C GLY A 130 13.26 -14.08 -5.54
N LYS A 131 13.71 -15.03 -6.37
CA LYS A 131 15.02 -15.65 -6.18
C LYS A 131 16.15 -14.76 -6.63
N THR A 132 15.95 -14.06 -7.75
CA THR A 132 16.91 -13.07 -8.28
C THR A 132 16.22 -11.75 -8.58
N TRP A 133 16.98 -10.64 -8.50
CA TRP A 133 16.46 -9.28 -8.65
C TRP A 133 17.32 -8.48 -9.62
N GLU A 134 16.67 -7.82 -10.56
CA GLU A 134 17.27 -6.88 -11.52
C GLU A 134 16.78 -5.46 -11.21
N HIS A 135 17.68 -4.50 -11.16
CA HIS A 135 17.31 -3.09 -11.07
C HIS A 135 16.78 -2.61 -12.43
N VAL A 136 15.57 -2.06 -12.43
CA VAL A 136 14.87 -1.68 -13.67
C VAL A 136 14.51 -0.18 -13.74
N GLY A 137 15.30 0.66 -13.08
CA GLY A 137 15.25 2.12 -13.24
C GLY A 137 14.52 2.87 -12.13
N LEU A 138 14.23 4.15 -12.40
CA LEU A 138 13.65 5.12 -11.47
C LEU A 138 14.53 5.37 -10.23
N GLU A 139 15.86 5.31 -10.35
CA GLU A 139 16.82 5.47 -9.25
C GLU A 139 16.59 6.75 -8.44
N GLU A 140 16.31 7.85 -9.13
CA GLU A 140 16.18 9.17 -8.52
C GLU A 140 14.84 9.39 -7.79
N THR A 141 13.89 8.45 -7.85
CA THR A 141 12.59 8.62 -7.18
C THR A 141 12.67 8.55 -5.67
N GLN A 142 13.65 7.88 -5.10
CA GLN A 142 13.99 7.72 -3.68
C GLN A 142 12.88 7.17 -2.76
N ALA A 143 11.60 7.41 -3.08
CA ALA A 143 10.48 6.91 -2.29
C ALA A 143 9.33 6.51 -3.21
N ILE A 144 9.10 5.21 -3.33
CA ILE A 144 8.01 4.62 -4.10
C ILE A 144 6.95 4.09 -3.16
N SER A 145 5.74 4.65 -3.28
CA SER A 145 4.62 4.36 -2.40
C SER A 145 3.77 3.17 -2.85
N LYS A 146 3.64 2.97 -4.16
CA LYS A 146 2.77 1.94 -4.70
C LYS A 146 3.22 1.48 -6.09
N ILE A 147 3.04 0.17 -6.33
CA ILE A 147 3.19 -0.43 -7.66
C ILE A 147 1.89 -1.14 -8.02
N ARG A 148 1.49 -1.04 -9.30
CA ARG A 148 0.39 -1.80 -9.90
C ARG A 148 0.86 -2.46 -11.17
N VAL A 149 0.69 -3.77 -11.26
CA VAL A 149 0.96 -4.55 -12.46
C VAL A 149 -0.38 -4.80 -13.15
N HIS A 150 -0.39 -4.65 -14.48
CA HIS A 150 -1.58 -4.91 -15.27
C HIS A 150 -2.02 -6.38 -15.11
N PRO A 151 -3.33 -6.67 -14.94
CA PRO A 151 -3.80 -8.00 -14.55
C PRO A 151 -3.46 -9.12 -15.54
N THR A 152 -3.34 -8.80 -16.84
CA THR A 152 -3.10 -9.80 -17.91
C THR A 152 -1.75 -9.64 -18.61
N ASN A 153 -1.01 -8.55 -18.36
CA ASN A 153 0.31 -8.32 -18.95
C ASN A 153 1.33 -7.92 -17.88
N PRO A 154 2.26 -8.82 -17.50
CA PRO A 154 3.22 -8.55 -16.44
C PRO A 154 4.27 -7.48 -16.79
N ASP A 155 4.40 -7.10 -18.06
CA ASP A 155 5.34 -6.07 -18.52
C ASP A 155 4.74 -4.66 -18.50
N VAL A 156 3.41 -4.53 -18.30
CA VAL A 156 2.76 -3.25 -18.11
C VAL A 156 2.66 -2.97 -16.60
N VAL A 157 3.40 -1.98 -16.13
CA VAL A 157 3.52 -1.65 -14.72
C VAL A 157 3.43 -0.14 -14.49
N TYR A 158 2.77 0.23 -13.41
CA TYR A 158 2.59 1.60 -12.96
C TYR A 158 3.21 1.79 -11.58
N VAL A 159 3.88 2.91 -11.39
CA VAL A 159 4.58 3.25 -10.14
C VAL A 159 4.13 4.63 -9.67
N ALA A 160 3.68 4.71 -8.42
CA ALA A 160 3.45 5.97 -7.73
C ALA A 160 4.72 6.36 -6.96
N ALA A 161 5.32 7.48 -7.30
CA ALA A 161 6.52 7.98 -6.66
C ALA A 161 6.25 9.28 -5.88
N LEU A 162 6.55 9.24 -4.59
CA LEU A 162 6.58 10.43 -3.75
C LEU A 162 7.76 11.33 -4.14
N GLY A 163 8.83 10.74 -4.63
CA GLY A 163 10.09 11.42 -4.94
C GLY A 163 10.91 11.71 -3.68
N HIS A 164 11.84 12.66 -3.78
CA HIS A 164 12.57 13.16 -2.61
C HIS A 164 11.61 13.86 -1.67
N PRO A 165 11.36 13.38 -0.45
CA PRO A 165 10.37 14.00 0.44
C PRO A 165 10.83 15.34 0.97
N TYR A 166 12.13 15.54 1.16
CA TYR A 166 12.71 16.79 1.72
C TYR A 166 13.27 17.67 0.60
N GLY A 167 12.39 18.44 -0.04
CA GLY A 167 12.74 19.38 -1.08
C GLY A 167 11.93 19.22 -2.36
N GLU A 168 11.94 20.27 -3.17
CA GLU A 168 11.30 20.24 -4.48
C GLU A 168 12.12 19.41 -5.46
N ASN A 169 11.45 18.57 -6.25
CA ASN A 169 12.12 17.77 -7.26
C ASN A 169 11.16 17.29 -8.35
N PRO A 170 11.68 17.03 -9.57
CA PRO A 170 10.89 16.56 -10.69
C PRO A 170 10.57 15.05 -10.63
N GLU A 171 11.18 14.28 -9.71
CA GLU A 171 11.09 12.81 -9.66
C GLU A 171 9.83 12.30 -8.95
N ARG A 172 8.81 13.14 -8.92
CA ARG A 172 7.50 12.91 -8.34
C ARG A 172 6.47 12.55 -9.41
N GLY A 173 5.45 11.76 -9.06
CA GLY A 173 4.35 11.49 -9.96
C GLY A 173 4.06 10.02 -10.19
N VAL A 174 3.31 9.74 -11.25
CA VAL A 174 3.03 8.36 -11.69
C VAL A 174 3.81 8.06 -12.94
N PHE A 175 4.52 6.95 -12.91
CA PHE A 175 5.30 6.43 -14.03
C PHE A 175 4.66 5.16 -14.57
N LYS A 176 4.78 4.94 -15.88
CA LYS A 176 4.32 3.74 -16.58
C LYS A 176 5.47 3.14 -17.38
N SER A 177 5.62 1.84 -17.31
CA SER A 177 6.38 1.03 -18.26
C SER A 177 5.44 0.09 -19.02
N THR A 178 5.78 -0.24 -20.25
CA THR A 178 5.09 -1.24 -21.08
C THR A 178 6.01 -2.37 -21.54
N ASP A 179 7.24 -2.39 -21.06
CA ASP A 179 8.30 -3.30 -21.46
C ASP A 179 9.04 -3.93 -20.26
N GLY A 180 8.33 -4.03 -19.14
CA GLY A 180 8.82 -4.68 -17.94
C GLY A 180 9.83 -3.86 -17.13
N GLY A 181 9.82 -2.54 -17.27
CA GLY A 181 10.69 -1.62 -16.54
C GLY A 181 11.94 -1.18 -17.30
N LYS A 182 12.13 -1.61 -18.57
CA LYS A 182 13.27 -1.17 -19.36
C LYS A 182 13.20 0.31 -19.72
N ASN A 183 11.99 0.81 -19.95
CA ASN A 183 11.73 2.23 -20.21
C ASN A 183 10.56 2.72 -19.35
N TRP A 184 10.66 3.96 -18.87
CA TRP A 184 9.66 4.59 -18.03
C TRP A 184 9.19 5.92 -18.61
N ASN A 185 7.86 6.10 -18.64
CA ASN A 185 7.22 7.34 -19.03
C ASN A 185 6.49 7.92 -17.81
N LYS A 186 6.78 9.17 -17.47
CA LYS A 186 6.00 9.90 -16.46
C LYS A 186 4.65 10.30 -17.05
N ILE A 187 3.59 9.64 -16.64
CA ILE A 187 2.24 9.81 -17.21
C ILE A 187 1.37 10.80 -16.41
N LEU A 188 1.74 11.07 -15.16
CA LEU A 188 1.02 12.04 -14.33
C LEU A 188 2.02 12.77 -13.42
N PHE A 189 2.05 14.08 -13.54
CA PHE A 189 2.87 14.97 -12.71
C PHE A 189 2.04 16.15 -12.26
N LYS A 190 2.03 16.43 -10.97
CA LYS A 190 1.27 17.56 -10.40
C LYS A 190 2.15 18.80 -10.23
N SER A 191 3.27 18.64 -9.55
CA SER A 191 4.24 19.71 -9.30
C SER A 191 5.52 19.14 -8.69
N THR A 192 6.56 19.96 -8.60
CA THR A 192 7.80 19.61 -7.88
C THR A 192 7.62 19.43 -6.37
N LYS A 193 6.48 19.85 -5.82
CA LYS A 193 6.16 19.80 -4.38
C LYS A 193 5.24 18.64 -4.01
N ALA A 194 4.50 18.08 -4.98
CA ALA A 194 3.50 17.04 -4.72
C ALA A 194 3.85 15.74 -5.42
N GLY A 195 4.02 14.67 -4.66
CA GLY A 195 4.28 13.32 -5.15
C GLY A 195 3.07 12.42 -5.06
N ALA A 196 3.05 11.36 -5.87
CA ALA A 196 2.02 10.34 -5.82
C ALA A 196 2.24 9.45 -4.59
N ILE A 197 1.18 9.29 -3.76
CA ILE A 197 1.27 8.52 -2.50
C ILE A 197 0.43 7.25 -2.54
N ASP A 198 -0.57 7.17 -3.39
CA ASP A 198 -1.32 5.94 -3.63
C ASP A 198 -1.74 5.83 -5.09
N LEU A 199 -2.00 4.59 -5.51
CA LEU A 199 -2.39 4.24 -6.86
C LEU A 199 -3.31 3.03 -6.84
N VAL A 200 -4.51 3.18 -7.37
CA VAL A 200 -5.51 2.12 -7.50
C VAL A 200 -5.85 1.94 -8.97
N MET A 201 -5.88 0.70 -9.41
CA MET A 201 -6.32 0.30 -10.75
C MET A 201 -7.76 -0.20 -10.65
N ASP A 202 -8.63 0.23 -11.55
CA ASP A 202 -10.00 -0.28 -11.61
C ASP A 202 -9.98 -1.78 -11.95
N ALA A 203 -10.71 -2.57 -11.16
CA ALA A 203 -10.71 -4.03 -11.31
C ALA A 203 -11.40 -4.51 -12.59
N ASN A 204 -12.32 -3.71 -13.14
CA ASN A 204 -13.09 -4.04 -14.33
C ASN A 204 -12.50 -3.40 -15.60
N ASN A 205 -11.74 -2.33 -15.45
CA ASN A 205 -11.10 -1.63 -16.56
C ASN A 205 -9.67 -1.19 -16.16
N PRO A 206 -8.66 -2.00 -16.43
CA PRO A 206 -7.28 -1.73 -16.01
C PRO A 206 -6.64 -0.51 -16.70
N ASP A 207 -7.29 0.07 -17.71
CA ASP A 207 -6.87 1.34 -18.32
C ASP A 207 -7.27 2.55 -17.46
N VAL A 208 -8.13 2.36 -16.46
CA VAL A 208 -8.55 3.39 -15.51
C VAL A 208 -7.78 3.25 -14.21
N LEU A 209 -7.04 4.32 -13.86
CA LEU A 209 -6.30 4.40 -12.62
C LEU A 209 -6.68 5.65 -11.85
N TYR A 210 -6.69 5.52 -10.53
CA TYR A 210 -6.88 6.62 -9.59
C TYR A 210 -5.59 6.80 -8.79
N SER A 211 -5.09 8.02 -8.69
CA SER A 211 -3.90 8.33 -7.89
C SER A 211 -4.16 9.50 -6.96
N THR A 212 -3.68 9.39 -5.74
CA THR A 212 -3.66 10.48 -4.77
C THR A 212 -2.27 11.11 -4.69
N PHE A 213 -2.24 12.43 -4.48
CA PHE A 213 -1.02 13.20 -4.39
C PHE A 213 -0.93 13.88 -3.04
N TRP A 214 0.27 13.87 -2.48
CA TRP A 214 0.58 14.56 -1.23
C TRP A 214 1.62 15.65 -1.48
N GLN A 215 1.29 16.87 -1.10
CA GLN A 215 2.25 17.97 -1.13
C GLN A 215 3.07 17.93 0.15
N VAL A 216 4.36 17.66 -0.01
CA VAL A 216 5.34 17.52 1.09
C VAL A 216 6.72 18.01 0.64
N TYR A 217 7.33 18.83 1.49
CA TYR A 217 8.70 19.35 1.29
C TYR A 217 9.25 19.94 2.61
#